data_f1c851e2924345c6d7b047150d5607b3
#
_entry.id   f1c851e2924345c6d7b047150d5607b3
#
_cell.length_a   1.000
_cell.length_b   1.000
_cell.length_c   1.000
_cell.angle_alpha   90.00
_cell.angle_beta   90.00
_cell.angle_gamma   90.00
#
_symmetry.space_group_name_H-M   'P 1'
#
loop_
_entity.id
_entity.type
_entity.pdbx_description
1 polymer ?
#
loop_
_entity_poly.entity_id
_entity_poly.type
_entity_poly.pdbx_seq_one_letter_code
_entity_poly.pdbx_strand_id
1 'polypeptide(L)'
;MINNEHNPIAIRVGYIQNLWMEKRQECPDAKVYCLICNQEDYPLVEGFIRLEGSAYGKSSDIILAFMTDYESPKALYAFLITEWITSFETDMKKYPEWKWTDFEQLKQEAKELNYDDIDEMKSFYVRLVTSFKTFAGITDNILGITVVVYKIADVESLNKCIKELAEILPTQSSLILTDYNGREIYKPLLEKLKEKACLIKIHNQNMSGAYKEIATQGDPHDPQVRYRKCLFELGEAANAGKKQEVKNLGEELVDICREIGGTVMWASAYLIYGGFMLSFKNESAFTHKILDRGISIVQTAKEETKECNQILIQLYDYKGIAFNLSRDTKQAVKCFLKGAEIAKKEELKSIAVNQYGYALLAALKKDRLFYEPILTEAFEYGYALDDNELKTVNLSFIASTYIDKIYSLDGKEREEIARRMENLYGEDWQADSKELSAKIEREYQLPKA
;
A
#
# COMPACT_ATOMS: atom_id res chain seq x y z
N MET A 1 7.60 -25.79 12.62
CA MET A 1 7.27 -25.49 11.20
C MET A 1 5.78 -25.79 11.03
N ILE A 2 4.97 -24.79 10.78
CA ILE A 2 3.56 -24.98 10.46
C ILE A 2 3.56 -25.65 9.08
N ASN A 3 2.94 -26.82 8.98
CA ASN A 3 2.86 -27.59 7.72
C ASN A 3 2.03 -26.77 6.72
N ASN A 4 2.70 -26.10 5.78
CA ASN A 4 2.07 -25.22 4.77
C ASN A 4 1.40 -26.02 3.62
N GLU A 5 1.45 -27.35 3.64
CA GLU A 5 0.94 -28.20 2.57
C GLU A 5 -0.58 -28.07 2.32
N HIS A 6 -1.31 -27.55 3.29
CA HIS A 6 -2.76 -27.33 3.20
C HIS A 6 -3.15 -25.85 3.11
N ASN A 7 -2.18 -24.94 2.97
CA ASN A 7 -2.48 -23.52 2.79
C ASN A 7 -2.94 -23.26 1.33
N PRO A 8 -4.18 -22.83 1.10
CA PRO A 8 -4.71 -22.63 -0.25
C PRO A 8 -3.90 -21.64 -1.10
N ILE A 9 -3.26 -20.65 -0.47
CA ILE A 9 -2.36 -19.70 -1.16
C ILE A 9 -1.06 -20.39 -1.55
N ALA A 10 -0.45 -21.15 -0.63
CA ALA A 10 0.80 -21.86 -0.90
C ALA A 10 0.63 -22.91 -2.04
N ILE A 11 -0.51 -23.58 -2.09
CA ILE A 11 -0.85 -24.50 -3.20
C ILE A 11 -0.84 -23.75 -4.54
N ARG A 12 -1.47 -22.58 -4.61
CA ARG A 12 -1.58 -21.77 -5.84
C ARG A 12 -0.23 -21.18 -6.25
N VAL A 13 0.57 -20.71 -5.29
CA VAL A 13 1.95 -20.29 -5.57
C VAL A 13 2.79 -21.48 -6.04
N GLY A 14 2.62 -22.67 -5.43
CA GLY A 14 3.28 -23.90 -5.84
C GLY A 14 2.94 -24.31 -7.29
N TYR A 15 1.72 -24.06 -7.74
CA TYR A 15 1.34 -24.25 -9.15
C TYR A 15 2.18 -23.32 -10.07
N ILE A 16 2.33 -22.02 -9.70
CA ILE A 16 3.13 -21.08 -10.49
C ILE A 16 4.60 -21.47 -10.50
N GLN A 17 5.14 -21.98 -9.39
CA GLN A 17 6.51 -22.49 -9.30
C GLN A 17 6.72 -23.68 -10.27
N ASN A 18 5.79 -24.62 -10.29
CA ASN A 18 5.88 -25.77 -11.22
C ASN A 18 5.80 -25.31 -12.68
N LEU A 19 4.87 -24.42 -13.00
CA LEU A 19 4.73 -23.84 -14.35
C LEU A 19 5.99 -23.07 -14.77
N TRP A 20 6.63 -22.34 -13.86
CA TRP A 20 7.92 -21.69 -14.10
C TRP A 20 8.98 -22.71 -14.48
N MET A 21 9.16 -23.78 -13.70
CA MET A 21 10.17 -24.81 -13.96
C MET A 21 9.93 -25.52 -15.30
N GLU A 22 8.66 -25.82 -15.65
CA GLU A 22 8.29 -26.38 -16.94
C GLU A 22 8.67 -25.44 -18.09
N LYS A 23 8.28 -24.18 -18.01
CA LYS A 23 8.57 -23.19 -19.07
C LYS A 23 10.04 -22.84 -19.19
N ARG A 24 10.79 -22.93 -18.11
CA ARG A 24 12.25 -22.82 -18.14
C ARG A 24 12.90 -23.94 -18.96
N GLN A 25 12.37 -25.16 -18.89
CA GLN A 25 12.85 -26.31 -19.69
C GLN A 25 12.42 -26.19 -21.15
N GLU A 26 11.21 -25.70 -21.44
CA GLU A 26 10.74 -25.49 -22.81
C GLU A 26 11.45 -24.36 -23.55
N CYS A 27 11.80 -23.30 -22.84
CA CYS A 27 12.38 -22.07 -23.40
C CYS A 27 13.73 -21.72 -22.74
N PRO A 28 14.76 -22.58 -22.77
CA PRO A 28 15.99 -22.40 -21.99
C PRO A 28 16.76 -21.13 -22.38
N ASP A 29 16.65 -20.70 -23.64
CA ASP A 29 17.39 -19.57 -24.20
C ASP A 29 16.57 -18.25 -24.22
N ALA A 30 15.39 -18.25 -23.61
CA ALA A 30 14.56 -17.05 -23.58
C ALA A 30 15.25 -15.92 -22.80
N LYS A 31 15.31 -14.75 -23.42
CA LYS A 31 15.82 -13.51 -22.81
C LYS A 31 14.75 -12.77 -22.00
N VAL A 32 13.48 -13.06 -22.27
CA VAL A 32 12.33 -12.47 -21.58
C VAL A 32 11.32 -13.56 -21.26
N TYR A 33 10.99 -13.70 -19.99
CA TYR A 33 9.83 -14.47 -19.52
C TYR A 33 8.75 -13.48 -19.11
N CYS A 34 7.54 -13.64 -19.63
CA CYS A 34 6.41 -12.79 -19.26
C CYS A 34 5.33 -13.65 -18.62
N LEU A 35 5.10 -13.43 -17.31
CA LEU A 35 4.02 -14.05 -16.57
C LEU A 35 2.74 -13.21 -16.74
N ILE A 36 1.69 -13.82 -17.29
CA ILE A 36 0.38 -13.18 -17.46
C ILE A 36 -0.69 -13.95 -16.73
N CYS A 37 -1.49 -13.26 -15.93
CA CYS A 37 -2.58 -13.82 -15.13
C CYS A 37 -3.85 -12.96 -15.24
N ASN A 38 -4.93 -13.34 -14.56
CA ASN A 38 -6.03 -12.42 -14.30
C ASN A 38 -5.61 -11.39 -13.27
N GLN A 39 -6.20 -10.20 -13.30
CA GLN A 39 -5.86 -9.12 -12.37
C GLN A 39 -6.05 -9.53 -10.90
N GLU A 40 -7.08 -10.32 -10.61
CA GLU A 40 -7.36 -10.85 -9.26
C GLU A 40 -6.30 -11.83 -8.74
N ASP A 41 -5.58 -12.52 -9.65
CA ASP A 41 -4.54 -13.49 -9.31
C ASP A 41 -3.13 -12.86 -9.22
N TYR A 42 -3.00 -11.56 -9.55
CA TYR A 42 -1.70 -10.87 -9.57
C TYR A 42 -0.92 -10.95 -8.24
N PRO A 43 -1.56 -10.89 -7.05
CA PRO A 43 -0.86 -11.09 -5.79
C PRO A 43 -0.16 -12.46 -5.64
N LEU A 44 -0.63 -13.50 -6.35
CA LEU A 44 0.07 -14.81 -6.37
C LEU A 44 1.37 -14.75 -7.17
N VAL A 45 1.39 -13.97 -8.25
CA VAL A 45 2.60 -13.76 -9.06
C VAL A 45 3.65 -12.99 -8.25
N GLU A 46 3.24 -11.96 -7.52
CA GLU A 46 4.14 -11.27 -6.58
C GLU A 46 4.64 -12.21 -5.46
N GLY A 47 3.76 -13.04 -4.92
CA GLY A 47 4.09 -14.07 -3.93
C GLY A 47 5.11 -15.09 -4.47
N PHE A 48 4.93 -15.54 -5.71
CA PHE A 48 5.88 -16.39 -6.42
C PHE A 48 7.26 -15.72 -6.56
N ILE A 49 7.32 -14.48 -7.05
CA ILE A 49 8.57 -13.75 -7.26
C ILE A 49 9.31 -13.58 -5.93
N ARG A 50 8.60 -13.18 -4.86
CA ARG A 50 9.21 -13.04 -3.52
C ARG A 50 9.70 -14.36 -2.96
N LEU A 51 8.98 -15.45 -3.19
CA LEU A 51 9.36 -16.78 -2.70
C LEU A 51 10.59 -17.30 -3.44
N GLU A 52 10.60 -17.21 -4.78
CA GLU A 52 11.76 -17.63 -5.58
C GLU A 52 12.99 -16.73 -5.39
N GLY A 53 12.82 -15.47 -5.04
CA GLY A 53 13.90 -14.56 -4.63
C GLY A 53 14.41 -14.78 -3.21
N SER A 54 13.91 -15.79 -2.49
CA SER A 54 14.30 -16.12 -1.11
C SER A 54 15.00 -17.47 -1.03
N ALA A 55 15.58 -17.78 0.14
CA ALA A 55 16.17 -19.09 0.44
C ALA A 55 15.16 -20.27 0.43
N TYR A 56 13.87 -19.99 0.28
CA TYR A 56 12.79 -20.98 0.28
C TYR A 56 12.22 -21.24 -1.13
N GLY A 57 12.82 -20.66 -2.17
CA GLY A 57 12.48 -20.93 -3.57
C GLY A 57 12.71 -22.41 -3.94
N LYS A 58 11.94 -22.88 -4.91
CA LYS A 58 12.10 -24.27 -5.42
C LYS A 58 13.02 -24.35 -6.63
N SER A 59 13.12 -23.25 -7.39
CA SER A 59 13.98 -23.18 -8.56
C SER A 59 15.45 -23.06 -8.15
N SER A 60 16.34 -23.60 -8.96
CA SER A 60 17.77 -23.31 -8.86
C SER A 60 18.14 -21.94 -9.44
N ASP A 61 17.19 -21.29 -10.13
CA ASP A 61 17.37 -19.93 -10.67
C ASP A 61 17.47 -18.92 -9.51
N ILE A 62 18.25 -17.86 -9.72
CA ILE A 62 18.32 -16.74 -8.78
C ILE A 62 17.45 -15.63 -9.34
N ILE A 63 16.41 -15.23 -8.59
CA ILE A 63 15.48 -14.21 -9.00
C ILE A 63 15.67 -12.95 -8.16
N LEU A 64 15.98 -11.84 -8.81
CA LEU A 64 15.99 -10.50 -8.21
C LEU A 64 14.74 -9.75 -8.63
N ALA A 65 14.16 -8.98 -7.71
CA ALA A 65 12.93 -8.23 -7.96
C ALA A 65 13.14 -6.74 -7.75
N PHE A 66 12.85 -5.95 -8.79
CA PHE A 66 12.89 -4.50 -8.79
C PHE A 66 11.49 -3.96 -9.06
N MET A 67 11.02 -3.06 -8.21
CA MET A 67 9.68 -2.48 -8.27
C MET A 67 9.80 -0.97 -8.46
N THR A 68 9.24 -0.43 -9.55
CA THR A 68 9.41 0.99 -9.92
C THR A 68 8.24 1.50 -10.75
N ASP A 69 8.16 2.81 -10.89
CA ASP A 69 7.40 3.47 -11.95
C ASP A 69 8.33 3.65 -13.16
N TYR A 70 7.79 3.65 -14.37
CA TYR A 70 8.56 3.92 -15.58
C TYR A 70 8.28 5.33 -16.10
N GLU A 71 9.29 6.17 -16.07
CA GLU A 71 9.25 7.53 -16.60
C GLU A 71 9.99 7.64 -17.92
N SER A 72 11.19 7.06 -18.01
CA SER A 72 12.06 7.08 -19.20
C SER A 72 13.08 5.94 -19.15
N PRO A 73 13.72 5.59 -20.29
CA PRO A 73 14.82 4.63 -20.31
C PRO A 73 15.97 5.00 -19.36
N LYS A 74 16.32 6.28 -19.32
CA LYS A 74 17.38 6.80 -18.45
C LYS A 74 17.03 6.59 -16.96
N ALA A 75 15.82 6.95 -16.55
CA ALA A 75 15.35 6.76 -15.17
C ALA A 75 15.34 5.28 -14.77
N LEU A 76 14.94 4.38 -15.68
CA LEU A 76 14.94 2.94 -15.40
C LEU A 76 16.36 2.39 -15.17
N TYR A 77 17.33 2.71 -16.02
CA TYR A 77 18.71 2.25 -15.83
C TYR A 77 19.33 2.82 -14.54
N ALA A 78 19.12 4.10 -14.28
CA ALA A 78 19.58 4.74 -13.04
C ALA A 78 19.00 4.04 -11.81
N PHE A 79 17.70 3.75 -11.80
CA PHE A 79 17.04 3.03 -10.74
C PHE A 79 17.60 1.60 -10.57
N LEU A 80 17.70 0.82 -11.64
CA LEU A 80 18.20 -0.56 -11.56
C LEU A 80 19.63 -0.62 -11.00
N ILE A 81 20.50 0.33 -11.37
CA ILE A 81 21.87 0.38 -10.86
C ILE A 81 21.89 0.75 -9.37
N THR A 82 21.23 1.84 -9.01
CA THR A 82 21.27 2.37 -7.63
C THR A 82 20.58 1.46 -6.65
N GLU A 83 19.41 0.93 -7.02
CA GLU A 83 18.66 0.01 -6.18
C GLU A 83 19.39 -1.31 -5.95
N TRP A 84 20.01 -1.87 -6.99
CA TRP A 84 20.80 -3.11 -6.85
C TRP A 84 21.93 -2.95 -5.85
N ILE A 85 22.72 -1.88 -6.00
CA ILE A 85 23.86 -1.62 -5.10
C ILE A 85 23.39 -1.36 -3.66
N THR A 86 22.34 -0.55 -3.48
CA THR A 86 21.83 -0.18 -2.15
C THR A 86 21.22 -1.38 -1.44
N SER A 87 20.43 -2.19 -2.15
CA SER A 87 19.82 -3.40 -1.62
C SER A 87 20.89 -4.41 -1.21
N PHE A 88 21.88 -4.65 -2.06
CA PHE A 88 22.95 -5.59 -1.74
C PHE A 88 23.83 -5.12 -0.57
N GLU A 89 24.14 -3.83 -0.50
CA GLU A 89 24.85 -3.25 0.67
C GLU A 89 24.08 -3.48 1.98
N THR A 90 22.77 -3.40 1.92
CA THR A 90 21.89 -3.63 3.06
C THR A 90 21.88 -5.10 3.45
N ASP A 91 21.85 -5.99 2.48
CA ASP A 91 21.84 -7.43 2.72
C ASP A 91 23.18 -7.95 3.23
N MET A 92 24.31 -7.42 2.77
CA MET A 92 25.64 -7.75 3.32
C MET A 92 25.76 -7.43 4.81
N LYS A 93 25.06 -6.42 5.32
CA LYS A 93 25.02 -6.14 6.78
C LYS A 93 24.30 -7.23 7.56
N LYS A 94 23.33 -7.92 6.95
CA LYS A 94 22.58 -9.03 7.54
C LYS A 94 23.30 -10.38 7.37
N TYR A 95 24.02 -10.52 6.27
CA TYR A 95 24.71 -11.74 5.84
C TYR A 95 26.20 -11.47 5.61
N PRO A 96 27.00 -11.24 6.68
CA PRO A 96 28.41 -10.85 6.57
C PRO A 96 29.32 -11.94 5.96
N GLU A 97 28.81 -13.17 5.83
CA GLU A 97 29.46 -14.26 5.11
C GLU A 97 29.43 -14.09 3.58
N TRP A 98 28.56 -13.26 3.04
CA TRP A 98 28.51 -12.97 1.61
C TRP A 98 29.72 -12.14 1.19
N LYS A 99 30.50 -12.66 0.25
CA LYS A 99 31.72 -12.02 -0.23
C LYS A 99 31.64 -11.81 -1.73
N TRP A 100 31.09 -10.70 -2.14
CA TRP A 100 31.14 -10.25 -3.52
C TRP A 100 32.41 -9.39 -3.72
N THR A 101 33.44 -9.98 -4.32
CA THR A 101 34.79 -9.41 -4.39
C THR A 101 34.83 -8.04 -5.04
N ASP A 102 34.05 -7.84 -6.11
CA ASP A 102 34.08 -6.61 -6.90
C ASP A 102 33.12 -5.54 -6.37
N PHE A 103 32.38 -5.84 -5.28
CA PHE A 103 31.25 -4.99 -4.85
C PHE A 103 31.67 -3.55 -4.50
N GLU A 104 32.72 -3.39 -3.70
CA GLU A 104 33.15 -2.04 -3.30
C GLU A 104 33.67 -1.21 -4.47
N GLN A 105 34.32 -1.85 -5.45
CA GLN A 105 34.73 -1.19 -6.67
C GLN A 105 33.51 -0.75 -7.50
N LEU A 106 32.57 -1.64 -7.75
CA LEU A 106 31.33 -1.33 -8.49
C LEU A 106 30.50 -0.24 -7.80
N LYS A 107 30.43 -0.26 -6.49
CA LYS A 107 29.75 0.77 -5.70
C LYS A 107 30.43 2.13 -5.86
N GLN A 108 31.75 2.19 -5.87
CA GLN A 108 32.48 3.44 -6.08
C GLN A 108 32.28 3.94 -7.53
N GLU A 109 32.40 3.06 -8.51
CA GLU A 109 32.18 3.42 -9.91
C GLU A 109 30.73 3.91 -10.16
N ALA A 110 29.74 3.31 -9.50
CA ALA A 110 28.34 3.78 -9.59
C ALA A 110 28.14 5.20 -9.07
N LYS A 111 28.93 5.64 -8.06
CA LYS A 111 28.87 7.02 -7.56
C LYS A 111 29.48 8.04 -8.55
N GLU A 112 30.44 7.59 -9.33
CA GLU A 112 31.15 8.41 -10.31
C GLU A 112 30.52 8.36 -11.71
N LEU A 113 29.54 7.47 -11.91
CA LEU A 113 28.86 7.22 -13.17
C LEU A 113 28.10 8.48 -13.64
N ASN A 114 28.24 8.78 -14.92
CA ASN A 114 27.44 9.84 -15.53
C ASN A 114 26.02 9.35 -15.83
N TYR A 115 25.10 9.64 -14.93
CA TYR A 115 23.69 9.27 -15.06
C TYR A 115 22.94 10.05 -16.17
N ASP A 116 23.60 10.99 -16.87
CA ASP A 116 23.06 11.64 -18.06
C ASP A 116 23.41 10.88 -19.35
N ASP A 117 24.39 10.01 -19.32
CA ASP A 117 24.82 9.17 -20.44
C ASP A 117 24.21 7.75 -20.32
N ILE A 118 23.21 7.46 -21.16
CA ILE A 118 22.52 6.18 -21.15
C ILE A 118 23.43 5.01 -21.63
N ASP A 119 24.39 5.26 -22.51
CA ASP A 119 25.26 4.20 -23.02
C ASP A 119 26.33 3.83 -21.98
N GLU A 120 26.80 4.81 -21.21
CA GLU A 120 27.65 4.55 -20.05
C GLU A 120 26.92 3.74 -18.98
N MET A 121 25.67 4.11 -18.66
CA MET A 121 24.83 3.33 -17.73
C MET A 121 24.58 1.90 -18.23
N LYS A 122 24.28 1.70 -19.52
CA LYS A 122 24.11 0.35 -20.10
C LYS A 122 25.38 -0.49 -19.95
N SER A 123 26.54 0.09 -20.27
CA SER A 123 27.83 -0.59 -20.15
C SER A 123 28.13 -0.96 -18.69
N PHE A 124 27.88 -0.06 -17.78
CA PHE A 124 28.03 -0.32 -16.36
C PHE A 124 27.07 -1.42 -15.86
N TYR A 125 25.80 -1.37 -16.26
CA TYR A 125 24.81 -2.36 -15.87
C TYR A 125 25.17 -3.77 -16.32
N VAL A 126 25.70 -3.94 -17.53
CA VAL A 126 26.18 -5.25 -18.02
C VAL A 126 27.33 -5.77 -17.15
N ARG A 127 28.28 -4.90 -16.74
CA ARG A 127 29.37 -5.28 -15.84
C ARG A 127 28.85 -5.66 -14.45
N LEU A 128 27.91 -4.90 -13.92
CA LEU A 128 27.25 -5.18 -12.62
C LEU A 128 26.59 -6.57 -12.64
N VAL A 129 25.76 -6.85 -13.67
CA VAL A 129 25.11 -8.15 -13.86
C VAL A 129 26.12 -9.28 -14.00
N THR A 130 27.20 -9.07 -14.78
CA THR A 130 28.23 -10.08 -15.01
C THR A 130 29.01 -10.41 -13.74
N SER A 131 29.41 -9.41 -12.97
CA SER A 131 30.10 -9.58 -11.70
C SER A 131 29.22 -10.27 -10.67
N PHE A 132 27.92 -9.86 -10.57
CA PHE A 132 26.98 -10.52 -9.68
C PHE A 132 26.76 -12.00 -10.01
N LYS A 133 26.69 -12.36 -11.29
CA LYS A 133 26.59 -13.77 -11.71
C LYS A 133 27.78 -14.60 -11.23
N THR A 134 28.99 -14.05 -11.30
CA THR A 134 30.19 -14.71 -10.80
C THR A 134 30.12 -14.91 -9.28
N PHE A 135 29.72 -13.87 -8.56
CA PHE A 135 29.49 -13.94 -7.11
C PHE A 135 28.44 -14.99 -6.73
N ALA A 136 27.32 -15.00 -7.46
CA ALA A 136 26.20 -15.91 -7.22
C ALA A 136 26.46 -17.36 -7.70
N GLY A 137 27.56 -17.63 -8.38
CA GLY A 137 27.94 -18.97 -8.86
C GLY A 137 26.99 -19.53 -9.92
N ILE A 138 26.46 -18.67 -10.80
CA ILE A 138 25.51 -19.08 -11.83
C ILE A 138 26.24 -19.83 -12.95
N THR A 139 25.95 -21.13 -13.10
CA THR A 139 26.55 -22.02 -14.10
C THR A 139 25.53 -22.65 -15.04
N ASP A 140 24.53 -23.37 -14.50
CA ASP A 140 23.50 -24.10 -15.26
C ASP A 140 22.09 -23.48 -15.11
N ASN A 141 21.92 -22.61 -14.14
CA ASN A 141 20.72 -21.84 -13.86
C ASN A 141 20.78 -20.45 -14.48
N ILE A 142 19.74 -19.64 -14.31
CA ILE A 142 19.75 -18.25 -14.75
C ILE A 142 19.67 -17.25 -13.60
N LEU A 143 20.14 -16.04 -13.89
CA LEU A 143 19.80 -14.85 -13.16
C LEU A 143 18.53 -14.25 -13.78
N GLY A 144 17.40 -14.40 -13.10
CA GLY A 144 16.14 -13.75 -13.43
C GLY A 144 16.07 -12.36 -12.84
N ILE A 145 15.97 -11.35 -13.67
CA ILE A 145 15.83 -9.95 -13.24
C ILE A 145 14.37 -9.55 -13.44
N THR A 146 13.61 -9.52 -12.37
CA THR A 146 12.20 -9.13 -12.43
C THR A 146 12.08 -7.61 -12.34
N VAL A 147 11.40 -7.02 -13.32
CA VAL A 147 11.05 -5.60 -13.32
C VAL A 147 9.53 -5.46 -13.26
N VAL A 148 9.03 -5.10 -12.09
CA VAL A 148 7.61 -4.81 -11.86
C VAL A 148 7.38 -3.32 -12.02
N VAL A 149 6.55 -2.95 -12.99
CA VAL A 149 6.25 -1.54 -13.30
C VAL A 149 4.82 -1.21 -12.93
N TYR A 150 4.64 -0.25 -11.99
CA TYR A 150 3.32 0.14 -11.51
C TYR A 150 2.68 1.22 -12.38
N LYS A 151 3.38 2.33 -12.60
CA LYS A 151 2.94 3.41 -13.47
C LYS A 151 3.84 3.50 -14.69
N ILE A 152 3.27 3.80 -15.84
CA ILE A 152 3.98 3.81 -17.10
C ILE A 152 3.63 5.12 -17.82
N ALA A 153 4.64 5.97 -18.01
CA ALA A 153 4.48 7.22 -18.74
C ALA A 153 4.25 7.00 -20.24
N ASP A 154 4.98 6.03 -20.84
CA ASP A 154 4.88 5.67 -22.25
C ASP A 154 5.16 4.18 -22.45
N VAL A 155 4.15 3.43 -22.88
CA VAL A 155 4.22 1.97 -23.11
C VAL A 155 5.14 1.61 -24.28
N GLU A 156 5.19 2.41 -25.35
CA GLU A 156 6.06 2.13 -26.49
C GLU A 156 7.53 2.31 -26.12
N SER A 157 7.84 3.39 -25.43
CA SER A 157 9.16 3.66 -24.87
C SER A 157 9.61 2.56 -23.91
N LEU A 158 8.71 2.09 -23.01
CA LEU A 158 8.98 0.97 -22.12
C LEU A 158 9.34 -0.30 -22.91
N ASN A 159 8.51 -0.69 -23.86
CA ASN A 159 8.75 -1.90 -24.67
C ASN A 159 10.08 -1.84 -25.42
N LYS A 160 10.45 -0.67 -25.96
CA LYS A 160 11.74 -0.45 -26.60
C LYS A 160 12.89 -0.59 -25.60
N CYS A 161 12.79 0.04 -24.45
CA CYS A 161 13.79 -0.02 -23.39
C CYS A 161 13.99 -1.45 -22.87
N ILE A 162 12.91 -2.20 -22.59
CA ILE A 162 12.97 -3.59 -22.15
C ILE A 162 13.60 -4.49 -23.23
N LYS A 163 13.31 -4.25 -24.52
CA LYS A 163 13.94 -4.97 -25.62
C LYS A 163 15.46 -4.75 -25.63
N GLU A 164 15.89 -3.49 -25.57
CA GLU A 164 17.31 -3.14 -25.54
C GLU A 164 17.99 -3.75 -24.31
N LEU A 165 17.35 -3.68 -23.13
CA LEU A 165 17.85 -4.28 -21.91
C LEU A 165 18.02 -5.81 -22.06
N ALA A 166 17.03 -6.50 -22.63
CA ALA A 166 17.11 -7.95 -22.87
C ALA A 166 18.25 -8.32 -23.84
N GLU A 167 18.52 -7.48 -24.83
CA GLU A 167 19.58 -7.71 -25.83
C GLU A 167 21.00 -7.54 -25.26
N ILE A 168 21.20 -6.63 -24.31
CA ILE A 168 22.52 -6.40 -23.69
C ILE A 168 22.81 -7.32 -22.51
N LEU A 169 21.80 -8.01 -21.96
CA LEU A 169 22.02 -8.91 -20.84
C LEU A 169 22.98 -10.05 -21.21
N PRO A 170 23.93 -10.40 -20.31
CA PRO A 170 24.84 -11.52 -20.48
C PRO A 170 24.08 -12.84 -20.71
N THR A 171 24.78 -13.87 -21.20
CA THR A 171 24.24 -15.24 -21.24
C THR A 171 23.78 -15.66 -19.84
N GLN A 172 22.80 -16.56 -19.77
CA GLN A 172 22.21 -17.01 -18.48
C GLN A 172 21.66 -15.86 -17.61
N SER A 173 21.26 -14.77 -18.25
CA SER A 173 20.49 -13.71 -17.60
C SER A 173 19.26 -13.40 -18.45
N SER A 174 18.11 -13.27 -17.80
CA SER A 174 16.83 -13.04 -18.46
C SER A 174 15.99 -12.05 -17.66
N LEU A 175 15.16 -11.29 -18.34
CA LEU A 175 14.16 -10.45 -17.73
C LEU A 175 12.93 -11.29 -17.39
N ILE A 176 12.33 -11.01 -16.25
CA ILE A 176 11.01 -11.54 -15.85
C ILE A 176 10.05 -10.35 -15.77
N LEU A 177 9.03 -10.39 -16.60
CA LEU A 177 8.00 -9.35 -16.66
C LEU A 177 6.69 -9.91 -16.14
N THR A 178 5.88 -9.04 -15.55
CA THR A 178 4.56 -9.38 -15.05
C THR A 178 3.50 -8.54 -15.74
N ASP A 179 2.43 -9.19 -16.17
CA ASP A 179 1.30 -8.54 -16.82
C ASP A 179 -0.02 -9.23 -16.44
N TYR A 180 -1.13 -8.64 -16.81
CA TYR A 180 -2.42 -9.27 -16.59
C TYR A 180 -3.37 -9.07 -17.78
N ASN A 181 -4.32 -10.00 -17.90
CA ASN A 181 -5.33 -9.98 -18.96
C ASN A 181 -6.08 -8.63 -18.95
N GLY A 182 -6.19 -8.03 -20.13
CA GLY A 182 -6.81 -6.73 -20.33
C GLY A 182 -5.83 -5.55 -20.27
N ARG A 183 -4.60 -5.72 -19.73
CA ARG A 183 -3.52 -4.73 -19.85
C ARG A 183 -2.61 -5.05 -21.02
N GLU A 184 -2.04 -6.23 -21.06
CA GLU A 184 -1.23 -6.84 -22.14
C GLU A 184 -0.20 -5.89 -22.79
N ILE A 185 0.47 -5.07 -21.97
CA ILE A 185 1.37 -4.00 -22.45
C ILE A 185 2.63 -4.55 -23.13
N TYR A 186 3.06 -5.77 -22.79
CA TYR A 186 4.26 -6.39 -23.35
C TYR A 186 3.99 -7.24 -24.60
N LYS A 187 2.74 -7.37 -25.04
CA LYS A 187 2.41 -8.15 -26.24
C LYS A 187 3.21 -7.75 -27.48
N PRO A 188 3.37 -6.43 -27.83
CA PRO A 188 4.18 -6.01 -28.97
C PRO A 188 5.66 -6.36 -28.82
N LEU A 189 6.20 -6.39 -27.61
CA LEU A 189 7.56 -6.80 -27.31
C LEU A 189 7.76 -8.29 -27.56
N LEU A 190 6.85 -9.13 -27.02
CA LEU A 190 6.93 -10.58 -27.15
C LEU A 190 6.85 -11.02 -28.63
N GLU A 191 5.98 -10.39 -29.42
CA GLU A 191 5.86 -10.64 -30.86
C GLU A 191 7.16 -10.29 -31.61
N LYS A 192 7.88 -9.26 -31.20
CA LYS A 192 9.18 -8.86 -31.80
C LYS A 192 10.32 -9.81 -31.40
N LEU A 193 10.31 -10.30 -30.17
CA LEU A 193 11.37 -11.17 -29.64
C LEU A 193 11.24 -12.63 -30.11
N LYS A 194 10.06 -13.07 -30.48
CA LYS A 194 9.77 -14.44 -30.97
C LYS A 194 10.35 -15.52 -30.03
N GLU A 195 11.24 -16.35 -30.53
CA GLU A 195 11.88 -17.47 -29.80
C GLU A 195 12.72 -17.02 -28.59
N LYS A 196 13.10 -15.74 -28.53
CA LYS A 196 13.80 -15.15 -27.36
C LYS A 196 12.85 -14.73 -26.25
N ALA A 197 11.56 -14.95 -26.38
CA ALA A 197 10.56 -14.66 -25.37
C ALA A 197 9.72 -15.90 -25.04
N CYS A 198 9.44 -16.09 -23.76
CA CYS A 198 8.58 -17.14 -23.25
C CYS A 198 7.37 -16.51 -22.55
N LEU A 199 6.17 -16.76 -23.07
CA LEU A 199 4.93 -16.33 -22.43
C LEU A 199 4.43 -17.43 -21.50
N ILE A 200 4.30 -17.10 -20.22
CA ILE A 200 3.81 -17.99 -19.16
C ILE A 200 2.40 -17.56 -18.78
N LYS A 201 1.41 -18.29 -19.30
CA LYS A 201 0.00 -18.02 -18.98
C LYS A 201 -0.40 -18.74 -17.71
N ILE A 202 -0.70 -17.98 -16.68
CA ILE A 202 -1.23 -18.47 -15.41
C ILE A 202 -2.76 -18.48 -15.55
N HIS A 203 -3.35 -19.67 -15.55
CA HIS A 203 -4.80 -19.82 -15.61
C HIS A 203 -5.42 -19.32 -14.31
N ASN A 204 -6.73 -18.97 -14.36
CA ASN A 204 -7.49 -18.49 -13.20
C ASN A 204 -7.27 -19.39 -11.97
N GLN A 205 -6.70 -18.79 -10.92
CA GLN A 205 -6.38 -19.46 -9.66
C GLN A 205 -7.49 -19.28 -8.61
N ASN A 206 -8.55 -18.55 -8.95
CA ASN A 206 -9.68 -18.32 -8.06
C ASN A 206 -9.23 -17.83 -6.67
N MET A 207 -8.60 -16.65 -6.62
CA MET A 207 -8.12 -16.06 -5.35
C MET A 207 -9.23 -15.83 -4.34
N SER A 208 -10.42 -15.42 -4.79
CA SER A 208 -11.60 -15.27 -3.91
C SER A 208 -11.95 -16.61 -3.24
N GLY A 209 -11.92 -17.72 -4.00
CA GLY A 209 -12.09 -19.07 -3.45
C GLY A 209 -11.02 -19.44 -2.43
N ALA A 210 -9.76 -19.06 -2.66
CA ALA A 210 -8.68 -19.32 -1.71
C ALA A 210 -8.87 -18.57 -0.39
N TYR A 211 -9.26 -17.30 -0.45
CA TYR A 211 -9.57 -16.52 0.75
C TYR A 211 -10.78 -17.11 1.50
N LYS A 212 -11.81 -17.58 0.78
CA LYS A 212 -12.95 -18.27 1.37
C LYS A 212 -12.54 -19.56 2.07
N GLU A 213 -11.68 -20.38 1.44
CA GLU A 213 -11.14 -21.59 2.04
C GLU A 213 -10.41 -21.28 3.35
N ILE A 214 -9.54 -20.25 3.37
CA ILE A 214 -8.83 -19.82 4.58
C ILE A 214 -9.81 -19.31 5.66
N ALA A 215 -10.77 -18.49 5.26
CA ALA A 215 -11.75 -17.91 6.19
C ALA A 215 -12.63 -18.97 6.85
N THR A 216 -12.89 -20.07 6.16
CA THR A 216 -13.74 -21.17 6.65
C THR A 216 -12.98 -22.36 7.21
N GLN A 217 -11.64 -22.30 7.23
CA GLN A 217 -10.82 -23.39 7.75
C GLN A 217 -10.92 -23.50 9.28
N GLY A 218 -11.26 -24.68 9.78
CA GLY A 218 -11.41 -24.99 11.21
C GLY A 218 -12.79 -25.56 11.55
N ASP A 219 -13.10 -25.61 12.85
CA ASP A 219 -14.42 -26.04 13.31
C ASP A 219 -15.47 -24.98 12.96
N PRO A 220 -16.52 -25.33 12.17
CA PRO A 220 -17.57 -24.38 11.81
C PRO A 220 -18.37 -23.81 13.01
N HIS A 221 -18.29 -24.48 14.16
CA HIS A 221 -18.96 -24.04 15.39
C HIS A 221 -18.07 -23.12 16.25
N ASP A 222 -16.77 -23.05 15.96
CA ASP A 222 -15.87 -22.12 16.65
C ASP A 222 -16.25 -20.67 16.31
N PRO A 223 -16.54 -19.82 17.32
CA PRO A 223 -16.88 -18.42 17.10
C PRO A 223 -15.83 -17.65 16.30
N GLN A 224 -14.54 -18.01 16.40
CA GLN A 224 -13.47 -17.37 15.63
C GLN A 224 -13.53 -17.75 14.13
N VAL A 225 -13.92 -18.99 13.81
CA VAL A 225 -14.14 -19.44 12.43
C VAL A 225 -15.37 -18.76 11.85
N ARG A 226 -16.46 -18.70 12.62
CA ARG A 226 -17.68 -17.99 12.24
C ARG A 226 -17.43 -16.50 12.01
N TYR A 227 -16.62 -15.86 12.85
CA TYR A 227 -16.21 -14.47 12.67
C TYR A 227 -15.49 -14.24 11.35
N ARG A 228 -14.46 -15.03 11.05
CA ARG A 228 -13.70 -14.89 9.79
C ARG A 228 -14.59 -15.11 8.57
N LYS A 229 -15.45 -16.14 8.60
CA LYS A 229 -16.41 -16.45 7.53
C LYS A 229 -17.37 -15.29 7.32
N CYS A 230 -18.02 -14.82 8.38
CA CYS A 230 -18.99 -13.73 8.33
C CYS A 230 -18.34 -12.43 7.81
N LEU A 231 -17.12 -12.11 8.25
CA LEU A 231 -16.37 -10.95 7.77
C LEU A 231 -16.06 -11.04 6.27
N PHE A 232 -15.65 -12.21 5.77
CA PHE A 232 -15.42 -12.45 4.36
C PHE A 232 -16.70 -12.28 3.54
N GLU A 233 -17.80 -12.93 3.95
CA GLU A 233 -19.10 -12.85 3.26
C GLU A 233 -19.67 -11.42 3.28
N LEU A 234 -19.46 -10.68 4.37
CA LEU A 234 -19.83 -9.26 4.50
C LEU A 234 -19.08 -8.39 3.47
N GLY A 235 -17.78 -8.63 3.28
CA GLY A 235 -16.98 -7.95 2.25
C GLY A 235 -17.47 -8.27 0.83
N GLU A 236 -17.72 -9.54 0.52
CA GLU A 236 -18.27 -9.98 -0.77
C GLU A 236 -19.64 -9.34 -1.06
N ALA A 237 -20.53 -9.34 -0.07
CA ALA A 237 -21.85 -8.72 -0.21
C ALA A 237 -21.77 -7.19 -0.43
N ALA A 238 -20.84 -6.52 0.25
CA ALA A 238 -20.62 -5.08 0.09
C ALA A 238 -20.06 -4.76 -1.31
N ASN A 239 -19.05 -5.51 -1.77
CA ASN A 239 -18.48 -5.35 -3.11
C ASN A 239 -19.52 -5.62 -4.22
N ALA A 240 -20.43 -6.56 -4.00
CA ALA A 240 -21.53 -6.86 -4.90
C ALA A 240 -22.71 -5.86 -4.80
N GLY A 241 -22.64 -4.85 -3.92
CA GLY A 241 -23.71 -3.87 -3.72
C GLY A 241 -25.00 -4.43 -3.09
N LYS A 242 -24.93 -5.61 -2.47
CA LYS A 242 -26.07 -6.33 -1.89
C LYS A 242 -26.46 -5.81 -0.51
N LYS A 243 -27.03 -4.64 -0.46
CA LYS A 243 -27.34 -3.91 0.76
C LYS A 243 -28.04 -4.73 1.85
N GLN A 244 -29.07 -5.50 1.51
CA GLN A 244 -29.83 -6.27 2.51
C GLN A 244 -28.99 -7.42 3.08
N GLU A 245 -28.16 -8.04 2.27
CA GLU A 245 -27.22 -9.07 2.70
C GLU A 245 -26.17 -8.49 3.67
N VAL A 246 -25.63 -7.29 3.36
CA VAL A 246 -24.72 -6.56 4.26
C VAL A 246 -25.39 -6.26 5.60
N LYS A 247 -26.68 -5.89 5.61
CA LYS A 247 -27.42 -5.68 6.88
C LYS A 247 -27.55 -6.97 7.68
N ASN A 248 -27.91 -8.07 7.04
CA ASN A 248 -28.08 -9.36 7.72
C ASN A 248 -26.76 -9.87 8.30
N LEU A 249 -25.71 -9.86 7.49
CA LEU A 249 -24.36 -10.28 7.90
C LEU A 249 -23.75 -9.34 8.95
N GLY A 250 -24.05 -8.05 8.90
CA GLY A 250 -23.62 -7.09 9.90
C GLY A 250 -24.22 -7.36 11.29
N GLU A 251 -25.51 -7.69 11.37
CA GLU A 251 -26.14 -8.11 12.64
C GLU A 251 -25.58 -9.46 13.10
N GLU A 252 -25.36 -10.42 12.21
CA GLU A 252 -24.71 -11.71 12.53
C GLU A 252 -23.29 -11.49 13.09
N LEU A 253 -22.50 -10.61 12.48
CA LEU A 253 -21.16 -10.25 12.96
C LEU A 253 -21.20 -9.71 14.39
N VAL A 254 -22.17 -8.84 14.69
CA VAL A 254 -22.39 -8.29 16.02
C VAL A 254 -22.69 -9.39 17.03
N ASP A 255 -23.55 -10.34 16.69
CA ASP A 255 -23.90 -11.45 17.58
C ASP A 255 -22.70 -12.38 17.83
N ILE A 256 -21.93 -12.71 16.80
CA ILE A 256 -20.70 -13.51 16.92
C ILE A 256 -19.68 -12.80 17.83
N CYS A 257 -19.43 -11.50 17.60
CA CYS A 257 -18.47 -10.75 18.41
C CYS A 257 -18.92 -10.60 19.87
N ARG A 258 -20.21 -10.51 20.11
CA ARG A 258 -20.76 -10.52 21.47
C ARG A 258 -20.57 -11.88 22.15
N GLU A 259 -20.70 -13.00 21.42
CA GLU A 259 -20.43 -14.36 21.89
C GLU A 259 -18.95 -14.58 22.23
N ILE A 260 -18.03 -14.09 21.36
CA ILE A 260 -16.59 -14.11 21.62
C ILE A 260 -16.26 -13.34 22.90
N GLY A 261 -16.95 -12.22 23.13
CA GLY A 261 -16.86 -11.42 24.36
C GLY A 261 -15.81 -10.31 24.29
N GLY A 262 -15.84 -9.47 25.30
CA GLY A 262 -14.98 -8.28 25.41
C GLY A 262 -15.54 -7.03 24.73
N THR A 263 -15.41 -5.89 25.40
CA THR A 263 -15.93 -4.60 24.93
C THR A 263 -15.37 -4.20 23.57
N VAL A 264 -14.05 -4.34 23.40
CA VAL A 264 -13.33 -4.00 22.17
C VAL A 264 -13.86 -4.81 21.00
N MET A 265 -13.97 -6.14 21.16
CA MET A 265 -14.44 -7.03 20.11
C MET A 265 -15.87 -6.72 19.69
N TRP A 266 -16.74 -6.52 20.66
CA TRP A 266 -18.15 -6.18 20.41
C TRP A 266 -18.32 -4.82 19.73
N ALA A 267 -17.61 -3.79 20.19
CA ALA A 267 -17.65 -2.45 19.57
C ALA A 267 -17.02 -2.46 18.16
N SER A 268 -15.97 -3.25 17.93
CA SER A 268 -15.34 -3.41 16.61
C SER A 268 -16.31 -3.99 15.58
N ALA A 269 -17.25 -4.87 15.99
CA ALA A 269 -18.28 -5.36 15.07
C ALA A 269 -19.15 -4.22 14.52
N TYR A 270 -19.56 -3.29 15.39
CA TYR A 270 -20.33 -2.11 14.97
C TYR A 270 -19.50 -1.14 14.10
N LEU A 271 -18.21 -1.00 14.38
CA LEU A 271 -17.29 -0.22 13.55
C LEU A 271 -17.21 -0.81 12.14
N ILE A 272 -16.96 -2.10 12.02
CA ILE A 272 -16.86 -2.82 10.73
C ILE A 272 -18.19 -2.75 9.97
N TYR A 273 -19.29 -3.07 10.64
CA TYR A 273 -20.62 -2.99 10.06
C TYR A 273 -20.95 -1.60 9.55
N GLY A 274 -20.72 -0.57 10.39
CA GLY A 274 -20.91 0.83 10.02
C GLY A 274 -20.04 1.24 8.84
N GLY A 275 -18.78 0.77 8.80
CA GLY A 275 -17.85 1.01 7.69
C GLY A 275 -18.37 0.49 6.34
N PHE A 276 -18.85 -0.75 6.29
CA PHE A 276 -19.45 -1.28 5.07
C PHE A 276 -20.76 -0.55 4.68
N MET A 277 -21.55 -0.11 5.66
CA MET A 277 -22.77 0.65 5.39
C MET A 277 -22.53 2.06 4.83
N LEU A 278 -21.34 2.64 5.02
CA LEU A 278 -20.96 3.94 4.41
C LEU A 278 -20.99 3.92 2.88
N SER A 279 -20.77 2.76 2.25
CA SER A 279 -20.87 2.62 0.78
C SER A 279 -22.29 2.82 0.22
N PHE A 280 -23.33 2.71 1.07
CA PHE A 280 -24.72 2.85 0.68
C PHE A 280 -25.28 4.25 1.01
N LYS A 281 -25.19 5.19 0.06
CA LYS A 281 -25.49 6.63 0.24
C LYS A 281 -26.84 6.96 0.88
N ASN A 282 -27.86 6.14 0.66
CA ASN A 282 -29.21 6.39 1.17
C ASN A 282 -29.48 5.79 2.56
N GLU A 283 -28.44 5.23 3.22
CA GLU A 283 -28.58 4.54 4.49
C GLU A 283 -27.93 5.31 5.66
N SER A 284 -27.62 6.60 5.48
CA SER A 284 -26.92 7.41 6.50
C SER A 284 -27.59 7.36 7.89
N ALA A 285 -28.92 7.46 7.95
CA ALA A 285 -29.65 7.38 9.22
C ALA A 285 -29.51 6.01 9.91
N PHE A 286 -29.45 4.94 9.13
CA PHE A 286 -29.22 3.58 9.62
C PHE A 286 -27.76 3.43 10.08
N THR A 287 -26.81 3.91 9.28
CA THR A 287 -25.38 3.91 9.61
C THR A 287 -25.10 4.64 10.92
N HIS A 288 -25.73 5.82 11.14
CA HIS A 288 -25.61 6.54 12.41
C HIS A 288 -26.06 5.69 13.60
N LYS A 289 -27.21 4.99 13.49
CA LYS A 289 -27.70 4.12 14.58
C LYS A 289 -26.75 2.98 14.91
N ILE A 290 -26.12 2.38 13.90
CA ILE A 290 -25.11 1.32 14.07
C ILE A 290 -23.91 1.89 14.84
N LEU A 291 -23.34 3.00 14.37
CA LEU A 291 -22.17 3.61 14.98
C LEU A 291 -22.47 4.11 16.40
N ASP A 292 -23.66 4.65 16.66
CA ASP A 292 -24.10 5.05 18.00
C ASP A 292 -24.16 3.87 18.97
N ARG A 293 -24.58 2.69 18.53
CA ARG A 293 -24.54 1.47 19.35
C ARG A 293 -23.10 1.11 19.73
N GLY A 294 -22.16 1.13 18.77
CA GLY A 294 -20.75 0.90 19.04
C GLY A 294 -20.16 1.91 20.03
N ILE A 295 -20.45 3.20 19.84
CA ILE A 295 -20.04 4.28 20.77
C ILE A 295 -20.60 4.03 22.18
N SER A 296 -21.89 3.70 22.29
CA SER A 296 -22.54 3.44 23.58
C SER A 296 -21.90 2.27 24.33
N ILE A 297 -21.55 1.20 23.61
CA ILE A 297 -20.89 0.02 24.21
C ILE A 297 -19.56 0.44 24.87
N VAL A 298 -18.74 1.20 24.17
CA VAL A 298 -17.46 1.66 24.72
C VAL A 298 -17.65 2.61 25.87
N GLN A 299 -18.54 3.59 25.74
CA GLN A 299 -18.80 4.59 26.81
C GLN A 299 -19.42 4.02 28.07
N THR A 300 -20.12 2.89 27.97
CA THR A 300 -20.73 2.22 29.12
C THR A 300 -19.86 1.09 29.68
N ALA A 301 -18.69 0.86 29.11
CA ALA A 301 -17.76 -0.15 29.60
C ALA A 301 -17.28 0.17 31.02
N LYS A 302 -17.13 -0.87 31.84
CA LYS A 302 -16.67 -0.72 33.23
C LYS A 302 -15.17 -0.39 33.30
N GLU A 303 -14.40 -0.77 32.29
CA GLU A 303 -12.97 -0.54 32.19
C GLU A 303 -12.69 0.31 30.97
N GLU A 304 -12.08 1.47 31.19
CA GLU A 304 -11.57 2.33 30.12
C GLU A 304 -10.13 1.88 29.78
N THR A 305 -9.96 1.20 28.64
CA THR A 305 -8.65 0.79 28.15
C THR A 305 -8.24 1.62 26.94
N LYS A 306 -6.95 1.65 26.65
CA LYS A 306 -6.40 2.36 25.49
C LYS A 306 -7.01 1.84 24.18
N GLU A 307 -7.25 0.53 24.09
CA GLU A 307 -7.87 -0.12 22.94
C GLU A 307 -9.33 0.32 22.78
N CYS A 308 -10.08 0.45 23.89
CA CYS A 308 -11.44 0.99 23.88
C CYS A 308 -11.47 2.42 23.32
N ASN A 309 -10.53 3.28 23.76
CA ASN A 309 -10.44 4.65 23.29
C ASN A 309 -10.02 4.73 21.81
N GLN A 310 -9.14 3.83 21.32
CA GLN A 310 -8.82 3.74 19.90
C GLN A 310 -10.03 3.36 19.03
N ILE A 311 -10.83 2.39 19.46
CA ILE A 311 -12.08 2.03 18.76
C ILE A 311 -13.08 3.19 18.81
N LEU A 312 -13.17 3.90 19.93
CA LEU A 312 -14.07 5.04 20.07
C LEU A 312 -13.72 6.17 19.10
N ILE A 313 -12.43 6.47 18.92
CA ILE A 313 -11.96 7.44 17.92
C ILE A 313 -12.42 7.01 16.51
N GLN A 314 -12.20 5.75 16.13
CA GLN A 314 -12.59 5.24 14.81
C GLN A 314 -14.10 5.26 14.58
N LEU A 315 -14.90 4.96 15.63
CA LEU A 315 -16.36 5.07 15.57
C LEU A 315 -16.82 6.51 15.34
N TYR A 316 -16.17 7.50 15.99
CA TYR A 316 -16.43 8.91 15.73
C TYR A 316 -15.99 9.34 14.33
N ASP A 317 -14.89 8.79 13.79
CA ASP A 317 -14.47 9.02 12.42
C ASP A 317 -15.53 8.59 11.42
N TYR A 318 -15.95 7.34 11.50
CA TYR A 318 -16.98 6.83 10.60
C TYR A 318 -18.29 7.56 10.73
N LYS A 319 -18.65 7.97 11.95
CA LYS A 319 -19.83 8.80 12.18
C LYS A 319 -19.69 10.19 11.57
N GLY A 320 -18.51 10.81 11.66
CA GLY A 320 -18.19 12.07 10.99
C GLY A 320 -18.27 11.96 9.47
N ILE A 321 -17.75 10.87 8.91
CA ILE A 321 -17.87 10.56 7.47
C ILE A 321 -19.34 10.42 7.07
N ALA A 322 -20.13 9.66 7.83
CA ALA A 322 -21.56 9.49 7.55
C ALA A 322 -22.33 10.83 7.56
N PHE A 323 -21.98 11.76 8.46
CA PHE A 323 -22.54 13.12 8.48
C PHE A 323 -22.06 13.95 7.29
N ASN A 324 -20.79 13.83 6.88
CA ASN A 324 -20.30 14.50 5.67
C ASN A 324 -21.05 14.02 4.42
N LEU A 325 -21.29 12.73 4.28
CA LEU A 325 -22.06 12.15 3.17
C LEU A 325 -23.50 12.65 3.13
N SER A 326 -24.12 12.87 4.30
CA SER A 326 -25.45 13.47 4.41
C SER A 326 -25.43 15.00 4.38
N ARG A 327 -24.27 15.64 4.17
CA ARG A 327 -24.06 17.10 4.12
C ARG A 327 -24.34 17.83 5.45
N ASP A 328 -24.36 17.12 6.56
CA ASP A 328 -24.42 17.71 7.89
C ASP A 328 -23.00 18.01 8.42
N THR A 329 -22.41 19.04 7.85
CA THR A 329 -21.05 19.49 8.17
C THR A 329 -20.85 19.78 9.65
N LYS A 330 -21.87 20.35 10.33
CA LYS A 330 -21.73 20.71 11.76
C LYS A 330 -21.59 19.48 12.64
N GLN A 331 -22.36 18.43 12.37
CA GLN A 331 -22.25 17.18 13.12
C GLN A 331 -20.98 16.42 12.76
N ALA A 332 -20.56 16.44 11.48
CA ALA A 332 -19.29 15.85 11.06
C ALA A 332 -18.11 16.44 11.84
N VAL A 333 -18.01 17.77 11.88
CA VAL A 333 -16.97 18.48 12.65
C VAL A 333 -16.99 18.10 14.13
N LYS A 334 -18.18 18.05 14.75
CA LYS A 334 -18.30 17.62 16.15
C LYS A 334 -17.77 16.22 16.39
N CYS A 335 -18.02 15.29 15.48
CA CYS A 335 -17.49 13.92 15.59
C CYS A 335 -15.97 13.89 15.52
N PHE A 336 -15.36 14.54 14.53
CA PHE A 336 -13.90 14.59 14.40
C PHE A 336 -13.23 15.29 15.60
N LEU A 337 -13.80 16.38 16.10
CA LEU A 337 -13.30 17.05 17.31
C LEU A 337 -13.40 16.17 18.56
N LYS A 338 -14.44 15.33 18.67
CA LYS A 338 -14.52 14.32 19.72
C LYS A 338 -13.41 13.29 19.62
N GLY A 339 -13.11 12.82 18.39
CA GLY A 339 -11.94 11.98 18.13
C GLY A 339 -10.64 12.64 18.54
N ALA A 340 -10.44 13.93 18.21
CA ALA A 340 -9.26 14.70 18.60
C ALA A 340 -9.12 14.83 20.12
N GLU A 341 -10.23 15.12 20.84
CA GLU A 341 -10.27 15.23 22.30
C GLU A 341 -9.79 13.92 22.97
N ILE A 342 -10.32 12.77 22.50
CA ILE A 342 -9.93 11.45 23.03
C ILE A 342 -8.46 11.17 22.69
N ALA A 343 -8.03 11.42 21.45
CA ALA A 343 -6.65 11.20 21.03
C ALA A 343 -5.64 12.05 21.83
N LYS A 344 -6.00 13.30 22.16
CA LYS A 344 -5.19 14.18 23.04
C LYS A 344 -5.07 13.59 24.46
N LYS A 345 -6.18 13.12 25.02
CA LYS A 345 -6.21 12.48 26.35
C LYS A 345 -5.30 11.26 26.41
N GLU A 346 -5.27 10.47 25.32
CA GLU A 346 -4.46 9.25 25.19
C GLU A 346 -3.03 9.50 24.69
N GLU A 347 -2.62 10.75 24.54
CA GLU A 347 -1.31 11.15 24.01
C GLU A 347 -1.00 10.60 22.60
N LEU A 348 -2.06 10.32 21.82
CA LEU A 348 -1.98 9.84 20.44
C LEU A 348 -1.84 11.03 19.48
N LYS A 349 -0.68 11.71 19.51
CA LYS A 349 -0.42 13.01 18.87
C LYS A 349 -0.73 13.02 17.37
N SER A 350 -0.25 12.01 16.64
CA SER A 350 -0.51 11.88 15.19
C SER A 350 -2.00 11.74 14.90
N ILE A 351 -2.71 10.93 15.68
CA ILE A 351 -4.16 10.75 15.52
C ILE A 351 -4.88 12.06 15.84
N ALA A 352 -4.49 12.77 16.89
CA ALA A 352 -5.12 14.04 17.24
C ALA A 352 -4.99 15.08 16.13
N VAL A 353 -3.80 15.24 15.54
CA VAL A 353 -3.57 16.16 14.41
C VAL A 353 -4.39 15.74 13.18
N ASN A 354 -4.46 14.44 12.87
CA ASN A 354 -5.29 13.95 11.77
C ASN A 354 -6.77 14.26 11.98
N GLN A 355 -7.28 14.08 13.21
CA GLN A 355 -8.66 14.39 13.58
C GLN A 355 -8.98 15.88 13.41
N TYR A 356 -8.07 16.75 13.82
CA TYR A 356 -8.17 18.19 13.56
C TYR A 356 -8.15 18.49 12.06
N GLY A 357 -7.32 17.82 11.29
CA GLY A 357 -7.29 17.93 9.83
C GLY A 357 -8.63 17.59 9.18
N TYR A 358 -9.28 16.51 9.60
CA TYR A 358 -10.60 16.10 9.11
C TYR A 358 -11.69 17.09 9.51
N ALA A 359 -11.67 17.56 10.76
CA ALA A 359 -12.59 18.59 11.23
C ALA A 359 -12.43 19.88 10.43
N LEU A 360 -11.20 20.30 10.16
CA LEU A 360 -10.90 21.49 9.39
C LEU A 360 -11.33 21.37 7.93
N LEU A 361 -11.04 20.25 7.24
CA LEU A 361 -11.49 19.99 5.88
C LEU A 361 -13.02 20.09 5.75
N ALA A 362 -13.76 19.59 6.72
CA ALA A 362 -15.20 19.74 6.75
C ALA A 362 -15.60 21.20 7.03
N ALA A 363 -14.96 21.86 8.00
CA ALA A 363 -15.29 23.19 8.45
C ALA A 363 -15.01 24.28 7.39
N LEU A 364 -13.97 24.15 6.59
CA LEU A 364 -13.60 25.08 5.51
C LEU A 364 -14.69 25.26 4.43
N LYS A 365 -15.66 24.34 4.38
CA LYS A 365 -16.87 24.47 3.53
C LYS A 365 -17.90 25.46 4.08
N LYS A 366 -17.66 26.05 5.25
CA LYS A 366 -18.51 27.03 5.94
C LYS A 366 -17.84 28.41 5.99
N ASP A 367 -18.54 29.36 6.62
CA ASP A 367 -18.02 30.69 6.82
C ASP A 367 -16.83 30.74 7.80
N ARG A 368 -16.15 31.89 7.81
CA ARG A 368 -14.96 32.13 8.63
C ARG A 368 -15.22 31.96 10.12
N LEU A 369 -16.35 32.43 10.61
CA LEU A 369 -16.71 32.36 12.04
C LEU A 369 -16.80 30.90 12.51
N PHE A 370 -17.10 29.98 11.62
CA PHE A 370 -17.19 28.56 11.94
C PHE A 370 -15.84 27.87 11.89
N TYR A 371 -15.00 28.09 10.86
CA TYR A 371 -13.74 27.34 10.74
C TYR A 371 -12.57 27.97 11.51
N GLU A 372 -12.54 29.26 11.72
CA GLU A 372 -11.38 29.96 12.32
C GLU A 372 -11.03 29.46 13.74
N PRO A 373 -11.99 29.26 14.65
CA PRO A 373 -11.68 28.69 15.98
C PRO A 373 -11.07 27.27 15.90
N ILE A 374 -11.57 26.45 14.98
CA ILE A 374 -11.09 25.07 14.77
C ILE A 374 -9.67 25.10 14.21
N LEU A 375 -9.41 25.97 13.23
CA LEU A 375 -8.11 26.14 12.62
C LEU A 375 -7.08 26.63 13.65
N THR A 376 -7.44 27.59 14.49
CA THR A 376 -6.57 28.12 15.54
C THR A 376 -6.23 27.02 16.55
N GLU A 377 -7.21 26.32 17.08
CA GLU A 377 -6.98 25.22 18.04
C GLU A 377 -6.12 24.10 17.42
N ALA A 378 -6.41 23.71 16.18
CA ALA A 378 -5.67 22.69 15.46
C ALA A 378 -4.19 23.09 15.27
N PHE A 379 -3.98 24.33 14.86
CA PHE A 379 -2.62 24.87 14.66
C PHE A 379 -1.85 24.99 15.97
N GLU A 380 -2.43 25.60 17.00
CA GLU A 380 -1.79 25.76 18.32
C GLU A 380 -1.39 24.41 18.90
N TYR A 381 -2.28 23.40 18.84
CA TYR A 381 -1.96 22.06 19.31
C TYR A 381 -0.82 21.42 18.52
N GLY A 382 -0.90 21.42 17.17
CA GLY A 382 0.10 20.79 16.31
C GLY A 382 1.44 21.51 16.36
N TYR A 383 1.44 22.84 16.33
CA TYR A 383 2.64 23.66 16.31
C TYR A 383 3.43 23.64 17.64
N ALA A 384 2.76 23.30 18.76
CA ALA A 384 3.38 23.10 20.07
C ALA A 384 4.16 21.78 20.19
N LEU A 385 4.00 20.84 19.25
CA LEU A 385 4.77 19.59 19.21
C LEU A 385 6.24 19.87 18.86
N ASP A 386 7.16 19.06 19.38
CA ASP A 386 8.57 19.19 19.04
C ASP A 386 8.88 18.73 17.60
N ASP A 387 10.04 19.13 17.07
CA ASP A 387 10.40 18.84 15.67
C ASP A 387 10.58 17.34 15.38
N ASN A 388 10.94 16.52 16.37
CA ASN A 388 11.03 15.06 16.19
C ASN A 388 9.64 14.43 16.08
N GLU A 389 8.69 14.93 16.87
CA GLU A 389 7.30 14.53 16.80
C GLU A 389 6.69 14.95 15.45
N LEU A 390 6.95 16.20 15.02
CA LEU A 390 6.45 16.73 13.76
C LEU A 390 6.98 15.99 12.52
N LYS A 391 8.15 15.36 12.59
CA LYS A 391 8.63 14.47 11.50
C LYS A 391 7.74 13.24 11.26
N THR A 392 7.01 12.83 12.29
CA THR A 392 6.07 11.69 12.21
C THR A 392 4.62 12.11 12.06
N VAL A 393 4.34 13.41 12.28
CA VAL A 393 3.00 14.01 12.23
C VAL A 393 2.97 15.06 11.13
N ASN A 394 2.14 14.87 10.11
CA ASN A 394 2.05 15.83 9.01
C ASN A 394 1.17 17.03 9.39
N LEU A 395 1.80 18.14 9.81
CA LEU A 395 1.13 19.38 10.11
C LEU A 395 0.94 20.32 8.89
N SER A 396 1.52 19.99 7.74
CA SER A 396 1.58 20.87 6.56
C SER A 396 0.25 21.46 6.15
N PHE A 397 -0.82 20.65 6.11
CA PHE A 397 -2.15 21.11 5.73
C PHE A 397 -2.70 22.15 6.70
N ILE A 398 -2.59 21.91 8.00
CA ILE A 398 -3.09 22.83 9.03
C ILE A 398 -2.26 24.11 9.01
N ALA A 399 -0.92 24.02 8.95
CA ALA A 399 -0.01 25.17 8.93
C ALA A 399 -0.19 26.01 7.66
N SER A 400 -0.28 25.40 6.48
CA SER A 400 -0.53 26.11 5.22
C SER A 400 -1.87 26.84 5.26
N THR A 401 -2.93 26.15 5.74
CA THR A 401 -4.26 26.75 5.88
C THR A 401 -4.27 27.92 6.88
N TYR A 402 -3.50 27.79 7.98
CA TYR A 402 -3.37 28.81 9.00
C TYR A 402 -2.73 30.08 8.44
N ILE A 403 -1.60 29.94 7.74
CA ILE A 403 -0.93 31.06 7.04
C ILE A 403 -1.88 31.74 6.05
N ASP A 404 -2.64 30.97 5.27
CA ASP A 404 -3.49 31.49 4.21
C ASP A 404 -4.78 32.17 4.72
N LYS A 405 -5.34 31.70 5.84
CA LYS A 405 -6.69 32.07 6.29
C LYS A 405 -6.72 32.98 7.51
N ILE A 406 -5.66 33.02 8.33
CA ILE A 406 -5.62 33.89 9.51
C ILE A 406 -5.04 35.25 9.14
N TYR A 407 -5.91 36.24 9.04
CA TYR A 407 -5.56 37.60 8.58
C TYR A 407 -4.83 38.43 9.66
N SER A 408 -4.92 38.06 10.93
CA SER A 408 -4.26 38.74 12.04
C SER A 408 -2.77 38.43 12.15
N LEU A 409 -2.26 37.41 11.45
CA LEU A 409 -0.84 37.10 11.41
C LEU A 409 -0.05 38.20 10.72
N ASP A 410 1.02 38.66 11.38
CA ASP A 410 1.96 39.59 10.75
C ASP A 410 2.93 38.84 9.79
N GLY A 411 3.75 39.63 9.04
CA GLY A 411 4.65 39.05 8.05
C GLY A 411 5.75 38.19 8.69
N LYS A 412 6.22 38.54 9.91
CA LYS A 412 7.28 37.81 10.60
C LYS A 412 6.79 36.46 11.10
N GLU A 413 5.58 36.42 11.69
CA GLU A 413 4.96 35.19 12.15
C GLU A 413 4.74 34.20 10.98
N ARG A 414 4.29 34.72 9.81
CA ARG A 414 4.13 33.90 8.60
C ARG A 414 5.46 33.30 8.12
N GLU A 415 6.51 34.11 8.08
CA GLU A 415 7.83 33.66 7.67
C GLU A 415 8.43 32.64 8.66
N GLU A 416 8.21 32.81 9.96
CA GLU A 416 8.68 31.87 10.99
C GLU A 416 8.01 30.52 10.86
N ILE A 417 6.68 30.50 10.73
CA ILE A 417 5.93 29.26 10.51
C ILE A 417 6.39 28.58 9.22
N ALA A 418 6.48 29.32 8.11
CA ALA A 418 6.89 28.79 6.83
C ALA A 418 8.29 28.17 6.89
N ARG A 419 9.25 28.85 7.49
CA ARG A 419 10.62 28.36 7.66
C ARG A 419 10.69 27.08 8.50
N ARG A 420 9.91 26.99 9.59
CA ARG A 420 9.86 25.76 10.40
C ARG A 420 9.29 24.60 9.61
N MET A 421 8.21 24.81 8.85
CA MET A 421 7.59 23.77 8.01
C MET A 421 8.51 23.34 6.87
N GLU A 422 9.20 24.29 6.22
CA GLU A 422 10.18 24.01 5.18
C GLU A 422 11.36 23.17 5.69
N ASN A 423 11.88 23.49 6.87
CA ASN A 423 12.93 22.69 7.51
C ASN A 423 12.50 21.27 7.86
N LEU A 424 11.21 21.04 8.15
CA LEU A 424 10.67 19.75 8.54
C LEU A 424 10.24 18.89 7.36
N TYR A 425 9.66 19.50 6.32
CA TYR A 425 8.97 18.81 5.23
C TYR A 425 9.51 19.12 3.83
N GLY A 426 10.53 20.01 3.71
CA GLY A 426 11.13 20.40 2.44
C GLY A 426 10.50 21.63 1.78
N GLU A 427 11.14 22.11 0.69
CA GLU A 427 10.76 23.35 -0.01
C GLU A 427 9.33 23.32 -0.59
N ASP A 428 8.88 22.13 -1.03
CA ASP A 428 7.56 21.94 -1.66
C ASP A 428 6.41 21.67 -0.68
N TRP A 429 6.63 21.81 0.63
CA TRP A 429 5.67 21.46 1.68
C TRP A 429 4.25 22.04 1.51
N GLN A 430 4.11 23.22 0.92
CA GLN A 430 2.81 23.83 0.65
C GLN A 430 2.11 23.22 -0.57
N ALA A 431 2.85 22.79 -1.58
CA ALA A 431 2.32 22.08 -2.74
C ALA A 431 1.86 20.69 -2.33
N ASP A 432 2.68 19.97 -1.58
CA ASP A 432 2.37 18.65 -1.02
C ASP A 432 1.14 18.70 -0.11
N SER A 433 1.00 19.76 0.68
CA SER A 433 -0.17 20.02 1.52
C SER A 433 -1.47 20.12 0.71
N LYS A 434 -1.45 20.80 -0.43
CA LYS A 434 -2.60 20.94 -1.33
C LYS A 434 -2.94 19.60 -2.00
N GLU A 435 -1.94 18.85 -2.41
CA GLU A 435 -2.13 17.52 -2.98
C GLU A 435 -2.70 16.55 -1.94
N LEU A 436 -2.16 16.55 -0.72
CA LEU A 436 -2.64 15.73 0.40
C LEU A 436 -4.10 16.06 0.73
N SER A 437 -4.45 17.34 0.84
CA SER A 437 -5.83 17.73 1.11
C SER A 437 -6.79 17.32 -0.01
N ALA A 438 -6.37 17.44 -1.27
CA ALA A 438 -7.14 16.98 -2.42
C ALA A 438 -7.27 15.45 -2.49
N LYS A 439 -6.26 14.71 -2.03
CA LYS A 439 -6.29 13.25 -1.91
C LYS A 439 -7.28 12.83 -0.82
N ILE A 440 -7.18 13.42 0.37
CA ILE A 440 -8.10 13.17 1.49
C ILE A 440 -9.54 13.50 1.08
N GLU A 441 -9.78 14.64 0.42
CA GLU A 441 -11.12 14.98 -0.07
C GLU A 441 -11.67 13.92 -1.06
N ARG A 442 -10.83 13.37 -1.92
CA ARG A 442 -11.22 12.29 -2.85
C ARG A 442 -11.54 11.00 -2.12
N GLU A 443 -10.74 10.60 -1.16
CA GLU A 443 -10.95 9.40 -0.34
C GLU A 443 -12.23 9.50 0.50
N TYR A 444 -12.50 10.69 1.05
CA TYR A 444 -13.73 10.96 1.82
C TYR A 444 -14.99 11.20 0.97
N GLN A 445 -14.83 11.40 -0.34
CA GLN A 445 -15.99 11.48 -1.25
C GLN A 445 -16.53 10.11 -1.64
N LEU A 446 -15.92 9.02 -1.16
CA LEU A 446 -16.23 7.62 -1.38
C LEU A 446 -16.26 7.13 -2.83
N PRO A 447 -15.98 5.86 -3.08
CA PRO A 447 -15.91 5.33 -4.42
C PRO A 447 -17.19 5.64 -5.16
N LYS A 448 -17.04 6.16 -6.35
CA LYS A 448 -18.10 6.14 -7.35
C LYS A 448 -18.39 4.66 -7.58
N ALA A 449 -19.57 4.22 -7.13
CA ALA A 449 -20.10 2.90 -7.42
C ALA A 449 -20.15 2.69 -8.93
#